data_ad84f3405dc887214f5d591a32a150f7
#
_entry.id   ad84f3405dc887214f5d591a32a150f7
#
_cell.length_a   1.000
_cell.length_b   1.000
_cell.length_c   1.000
_cell.angle_alpha   90.00
_cell.angle_beta   90.00
_cell.angle_gamma   90.00
#
_symmetry.space_group_name_H-M   'P 1'
#
loop_
_entity.id
_entity.type
_entity.pdbx_description
1 polymer ?
#
loop_
_entity_poly.entity_id
_entity_poly.type
_entity_poly.pdbx_seq_one_letter_code
_entity_poly.pdbx_strand_id
1 'polypeptide(L)'
;MRPYTTTHAYYCGVDLHARSLFVHVLDDKGTTRLERDLPASPAAFLDAVAPYRDGLVVGCECMFAWYWLADLCDRERIPFVLGHALAMKAIHGGGTERLLERRSPAE
;
A
#
# COMPACT_ATOMS: atom_id res chain seq x y z
N MET A 1 9.58 10.92 13.33
CA MET A 1 8.53 10.76 12.33
C MET A 1 7.17 10.71 13.00
N ARG A 2 6.24 11.37 12.36
CA ARG A 2 4.90 11.46 12.91
C ARG A 2 4.08 10.23 12.52
N PRO A 3 3.35 9.61 13.43
CA PRO A 3 2.51 8.49 13.06
C PRO A 3 1.41 8.91 12.09
N TYR A 4 1.06 7.98 11.22
CA TYR A 4 -0.03 8.22 10.30
C TYR A 4 -1.34 7.84 10.99
N THR A 5 -2.22 8.82 11.15
CA THR A 5 -3.42 8.62 11.95
C THR A 5 -4.73 8.72 11.17
N THR A 6 -4.67 9.08 9.90
CA THR A 6 -5.87 9.17 9.08
C THR A 6 -6.47 7.79 8.84
N THR A 7 -7.80 7.69 8.90
CA THR A 7 -8.50 6.43 8.71
C THR A 7 -9.01 6.33 7.29
N HIS A 8 -8.89 5.15 6.70
CA HIS A 8 -9.31 4.90 5.33
C HIS A 8 -10.12 3.61 5.26
N ALA A 9 -10.88 3.46 4.18
CA ALA A 9 -11.65 2.24 3.97
C ALA A 9 -10.75 1.08 3.56
N TYR A 10 -9.72 1.37 2.78
CA TYR A 10 -8.80 0.34 2.30
C TYR A 10 -7.36 0.81 2.41
N TYR A 11 -6.48 -0.11 2.72
CA TYR A 11 -5.05 0.15 2.89
C TYR A 11 -4.30 -0.75 1.93
N CYS A 12 -3.57 -0.16 1.01
CA CYS A 12 -2.82 -0.90 0.01
C CYS A 12 -1.32 -0.77 0.26
N GLY A 13 -0.70 -1.88 0.61
CA GLY A 13 0.76 -1.91 0.70
C GLY A 13 1.34 -2.38 -0.61
N VAL A 14 2.40 -1.72 -1.05
CA VAL A 14 3.06 -2.04 -2.30
C VAL A 14 4.53 -2.31 -2.05
N ASP A 15 5.00 -3.41 -2.59
CA ASP A 15 6.41 -3.77 -2.54
C ASP A 15 6.93 -3.74 -3.98
N LEU A 16 7.80 -2.78 -4.25
CA LEU A 16 8.29 -2.56 -5.60
C LEU A 16 9.56 -3.36 -5.87
N HIS A 17 9.57 -4.02 -7.02
CA HIS A 17 10.74 -4.72 -7.52
C HIS A 17 11.10 -4.12 -8.87
N ALA A 18 12.17 -4.62 -9.49
CA ALA A 18 12.66 -4.04 -10.72
C ALA A 18 11.62 -4.03 -11.82
N ARG A 19 10.87 -5.11 -11.96
CA ARG A 19 9.92 -5.26 -13.08
C ARG A 19 8.52 -5.61 -12.64
N SER A 20 8.31 -5.68 -11.34
CA SER A 20 7.02 -6.08 -10.83
C SER A 20 6.75 -5.37 -9.53
N LEU A 21 5.51 -5.45 -9.11
CA LEU A 21 5.15 -4.97 -7.80
C LEU A 21 4.17 -5.95 -7.17
N PHE A 22 4.28 -6.10 -5.88
CA PHE A 22 3.35 -6.92 -5.13
C PHE A 22 2.41 -5.98 -4.40
N VAL A 23 1.11 -6.19 -4.55
CA VAL A 23 0.12 -5.35 -3.89
C VAL A 23 -0.68 -6.19 -2.91
N HIS A 24 -0.99 -5.58 -1.79
CA HIS A 24 -1.75 -6.21 -0.73
C HIS A 24 -2.75 -5.19 -0.21
N VAL A 25 -4.02 -5.43 -0.43
CA VAL A 25 -5.08 -4.51 0.00
C VAL A 25 -5.83 -5.13 1.17
N LEU A 26 -5.93 -4.35 2.23
CA LEU A 26 -6.69 -4.72 3.41
C LEU A 26 -7.84 -3.75 3.59
N ASP A 27 -8.96 -4.23 4.13
CA ASP A 27 -10.02 -3.31 4.49
C ASP A 27 -9.75 -2.74 5.90
N ASP A 28 -10.67 -1.92 6.38
CA ASP A 28 -10.47 -1.26 7.67
C ASP A 28 -10.54 -2.20 8.86
N LYS A 29 -10.92 -3.43 8.63
CA LYS A 29 -10.93 -4.46 9.67
C LYS A 29 -9.73 -5.38 9.56
N GLY A 30 -8.85 -5.12 8.62
CA GLY A 30 -7.66 -5.93 8.43
C GLY A 30 -7.86 -7.17 7.59
N THR A 31 -9.01 -7.30 6.95
CA THR A 31 -9.26 -8.45 6.10
C THR A 31 -8.59 -8.23 4.75
N THR A 32 -7.86 -9.24 4.28
CA THR A 32 -7.21 -9.16 2.97
C THR A 32 -8.26 -9.19 1.88
N ARG A 33 -8.22 -8.18 1.01
CA ARG A 33 -9.13 -8.06 -0.12
C ARG A 33 -8.45 -8.37 -1.43
N LEU A 34 -7.14 -8.15 -1.50
CA LEU A 34 -6.38 -8.41 -2.70
C LEU A 34 -4.94 -8.71 -2.30
N GLU A 35 -4.34 -9.67 -2.97
CA GLU A 35 -2.94 -9.99 -2.76
C GLU A 35 -2.43 -10.52 -4.08
N ARG A 36 -1.57 -9.77 -4.77
CA ARG A 36 -1.22 -10.13 -6.14
C ARG A 36 0.09 -9.50 -6.58
N ASP A 37 0.82 -10.25 -7.39
CA ASP A 37 1.97 -9.74 -8.12
C ASP A 37 1.49 -9.14 -9.42
N LEU A 38 2.01 -7.97 -9.76
CA LEU A 38 1.62 -7.26 -10.97
C LEU A 38 2.84 -6.82 -11.75
N PRO A 39 2.69 -6.61 -13.06
CA PRO A 39 3.74 -5.89 -13.78
C PRO A 39 3.87 -4.49 -13.20
N ALA A 40 5.08 -3.94 -13.21
CA ALA A 40 5.32 -2.58 -12.71
C ALA A 40 4.84 -1.58 -13.75
N SER A 41 3.54 -1.41 -13.83
CA SER A 41 2.89 -0.59 -14.84
C SER A 41 1.75 0.18 -14.20
N PRO A 42 1.61 1.47 -14.52
CA PRO A 42 0.50 2.25 -14.00
C PRO A 42 -0.87 1.64 -14.31
N ALA A 43 -1.04 1.15 -15.54
CA ALA A 43 -2.32 0.58 -15.93
C ALA A 43 -2.65 -0.66 -15.13
N ALA A 44 -1.65 -1.53 -14.93
CA ALA A 44 -1.87 -2.76 -14.17
C ALA A 44 -2.23 -2.45 -12.72
N PHE A 45 -1.55 -1.48 -12.14
CA PHE A 45 -1.82 -1.10 -10.77
C PHE A 45 -3.24 -0.52 -10.61
N LEU A 46 -3.59 0.45 -11.46
CA LEU A 46 -4.90 1.07 -11.38
C LEU A 46 -6.02 0.06 -11.58
N ASP A 47 -5.82 -0.86 -12.51
CA ASP A 47 -6.81 -1.88 -12.79
C ASP A 47 -7.02 -2.80 -11.58
N ALA A 48 -5.93 -3.19 -10.96
CA ALA A 48 -6.01 -4.10 -9.82
C ALA A 48 -6.70 -3.47 -8.62
N VAL A 49 -6.45 -2.18 -8.36
CA VAL A 49 -7.01 -1.52 -7.19
C VAL A 49 -8.36 -0.85 -7.46
N ALA A 50 -8.84 -0.91 -8.71
CA ALA A 50 -10.08 -0.24 -9.10
C ALA A 50 -11.25 -0.53 -8.16
N PRO A 51 -11.49 -1.78 -7.75
CA PRO A 51 -12.62 -2.05 -6.87
C PRO A 51 -12.51 -1.39 -5.50
N TYR A 52 -11.32 -0.96 -5.13
CA TYR A 52 -11.05 -0.41 -3.79
C TYR A 52 -10.72 1.07 -3.81
N ARG A 53 -10.86 1.71 -4.99
CA ARG A 53 -10.46 3.10 -5.18
C ARG A 53 -11.08 4.06 -4.17
N ASP A 54 -12.33 3.84 -3.86
CA ASP A 54 -13.05 4.73 -2.98
C ASP A 54 -12.59 4.47 -1.55
N GLY A 55 -11.87 5.43 -1.00
CA GLY A 55 -11.35 5.29 0.34
C GLY A 55 -10.01 4.57 0.44
N LEU A 56 -9.29 4.46 -0.67
CA LEU A 56 -8.01 3.78 -0.71
C LEU A 56 -6.87 4.71 -0.32
N VAL A 57 -5.94 4.19 0.47
CA VAL A 57 -4.65 4.83 0.68
C VAL A 57 -3.57 3.84 0.26
N VAL A 58 -2.52 4.34 -0.38
CA VAL A 58 -1.44 3.51 -0.87
C VAL A 58 -0.17 3.83 -0.10
N GLY A 59 0.50 2.80 0.37
CA GLY A 59 1.77 2.94 1.05
C GLY A 59 2.84 2.11 0.39
N CYS A 60 4.06 2.63 0.38
CA CYS A 60 5.19 1.95 -0.24
C CYS A 60 6.41 2.27 0.60
N GLU A 61 7.30 1.29 0.78
CA GLU A 61 8.54 1.58 1.46
C GLU A 61 9.38 2.51 0.62
N CYS A 62 10.18 3.32 1.30
CA CYS A 62 11.04 4.27 0.63
C CYS A 62 12.11 3.51 -0.13
N MET A 63 12.05 3.54 -1.45
CA MET A 63 12.99 2.85 -2.33
C MET A 63 13.23 3.71 -3.54
N PHE A 64 14.23 3.36 -4.30
CA PHE A 64 14.60 4.15 -5.47
C PHE A 64 13.47 4.25 -6.48
N ALA A 65 12.68 3.22 -6.61
CA ALA A 65 11.72 3.12 -7.70
C ALA A 65 10.33 3.58 -7.35
N TRP A 66 10.12 4.15 -6.18
CA TRP A 66 8.76 4.49 -5.77
C TRP A 66 8.22 5.76 -6.43
N TYR A 67 9.07 6.52 -7.09
CA TYR A 67 8.65 7.82 -7.62
C TYR A 67 7.49 7.75 -8.59
N TRP A 68 7.52 6.78 -9.51
CA TRP A 68 6.44 6.71 -10.48
C TRP A 68 5.10 6.36 -9.81
N LEU A 69 5.16 5.56 -8.77
CA LEU A 69 3.94 5.19 -8.05
C LEU A 69 3.38 6.39 -7.30
N ALA A 70 4.26 7.16 -6.66
CA ALA A 70 3.83 8.37 -5.96
C ALA A 70 3.21 9.36 -6.93
N ASP A 71 3.85 9.54 -8.09
CA ASP A 71 3.32 10.44 -9.11
C ASP A 71 1.97 9.97 -9.63
N LEU A 72 1.83 8.67 -9.84
CA LEU A 72 0.58 8.11 -10.30
C LEU A 72 -0.53 8.35 -9.29
N CYS A 73 -0.26 8.08 -8.03
CA CYS A 73 -1.26 8.30 -6.99
C CYS A 73 -1.65 9.76 -6.91
N ASP A 74 -0.67 10.66 -7.05
CA ASP A 74 -0.97 12.08 -7.02
C ASP A 74 -1.89 12.48 -8.18
N ARG A 75 -1.58 12.01 -9.38
CA ARG A 75 -2.41 12.31 -10.55
C ARG A 75 -3.83 11.78 -10.40
N GLU A 76 -3.93 10.61 -9.80
CA GLU A 76 -5.21 9.93 -9.67
C GLU A 76 -5.94 10.30 -8.38
N ARG A 77 -5.35 11.18 -7.59
CA ARG A 77 -5.92 11.65 -6.33
C ARG A 77 -6.12 10.52 -5.34
N ILE A 78 -5.16 9.60 -5.32
CA ILE A 78 -5.14 8.54 -4.33
C ILE A 78 -4.12 8.94 -3.26
N PRO A 79 -4.51 9.03 -1.99
CA PRO A 79 -3.54 9.35 -0.94
C PRO A 79 -2.40 8.35 -0.94
N PHE A 80 -1.19 8.87 -0.78
CA PHE A 80 0.02 8.07 -0.80
C PHE A 80 0.88 8.42 0.40
N VAL A 81 1.37 7.42 1.11
CA VAL A 81 2.24 7.63 2.25
C VAL A 81 3.41 6.67 2.16
N LEU A 82 4.48 6.98 2.85
CA LEU A 82 5.59 6.05 2.94
C LEU A 82 5.18 4.87 3.81
N GLY A 83 5.58 3.69 3.36
CA GLY A 83 5.07 2.46 3.93
C GLY A 83 5.24 2.31 5.42
N HIS A 84 6.30 2.87 5.97
CA HIS A 84 6.52 2.78 7.40
C HIS A 84 5.36 3.39 8.19
N ALA A 85 4.92 4.57 7.77
CA ALA A 85 3.79 5.23 8.44
C ALA A 85 2.51 4.42 8.26
N LEU A 86 2.30 3.86 7.07
CA LEU A 86 1.13 3.05 6.82
C LEU A 86 1.16 1.79 7.67
N ALA A 87 2.32 1.16 7.80
CA ALA A 87 2.45 -0.05 8.60
C ALA A 87 2.09 0.22 10.05
N MET A 88 2.51 1.36 10.59
CA MET A 88 2.18 1.70 11.96
C MET A 88 0.67 1.88 12.13
N LYS A 89 0.03 2.55 11.19
CA LYS A 89 -1.42 2.72 11.25
C LYS A 89 -2.11 1.37 11.19
N ALA A 90 -1.62 0.51 10.34
CA ALA A 90 -2.21 -0.80 10.15
C ALA A 90 -2.14 -1.63 11.42
N ILE A 91 -1.02 -1.56 12.13
CA ILE A 91 -0.89 -2.26 13.41
C ILE A 91 -1.93 -1.76 14.39
N HIS A 92 -2.05 -0.46 14.52
CA HIS A 92 -3.04 0.12 15.41
C HIS A 92 -4.46 -0.18 14.96
N GLY A 93 -4.66 -0.36 13.68
CA GLY A 93 -5.93 -0.76 13.14
C GLY A 93 -6.26 -2.21 13.40
N GLY A 94 -5.30 -2.96 13.91
CA GLY A 94 -5.56 -4.31 14.35
C GLY A 94 -5.60 -5.35 13.27
N GLY A 95 -5.18 -5.02 12.08
CA GLY A 95 -5.38 -5.97 11.04
C GLY A 95 -4.20 -6.33 10.20
N THR A 96 -3.08 -5.72 10.41
CA THR A 96 -2.02 -5.91 9.45
C THR A 96 -0.69 -6.31 10.03
N GLU A 97 -0.72 -6.89 11.19
CA GLU A 97 0.50 -7.48 11.72
C GLU A 97 1.10 -8.47 10.74
N ARG A 98 0.23 -9.17 10.03
CA ARG A 98 0.67 -10.12 9.05
C ARG A 98 1.47 -9.45 7.94
N LEU A 99 1.01 -8.33 7.46
CA LEU A 99 1.71 -7.59 6.45
C LEU A 99 3.04 -7.08 6.98
N LEU A 100 3.03 -6.56 8.18
CA LEU A 100 4.23 -6.06 8.81
C LEU A 100 5.25 -7.16 9.02
N GLU A 101 4.82 -8.30 9.51
CA GLU A 101 5.71 -9.42 9.74
C GLU A 101 6.37 -9.89 8.46
N ARG A 102 5.60 -9.89 7.40
CA ARG A 102 6.11 -10.32 6.12
C ARG A 102 7.21 -9.41 5.63
N ARG A 103 7.13 -8.15 5.99
CA ARG A 103 8.03 -7.16 5.46
C ARG A 103 9.30 -6.99 6.24
N SER A 104 9.27 -7.32 7.51
CA SER A 104 10.40 -6.96 8.33
C SER A 104 10.92 -8.09 9.16
N PRO A 105 11.21 -9.18 8.54
CA PRO A 105 11.70 -10.31 9.32
C PRO A 105 13.05 -10.05 9.95
N ALA A 106 13.79 -9.21 9.34
CA ALA A 106 15.16 -9.03 9.78
C ALA A 106 15.31 -7.90 10.73
N GLU A 107 14.32 -7.16 10.87
CA GLU A 107 14.53 -6.07 11.76
C GLU A 107 13.86 -6.08 12.94
#